data_3ab5ba6a281958802a1ff985376e7b6e
#
_entry.id   3ab5ba6a281958802a1ff985376e7b6e
#
_cell.length_a   1.000
_cell.length_b   1.000
_cell.length_c   1.000
_cell.angle_alpha   90.00
_cell.angle_beta   90.00
_cell.angle_gamma   90.00
#
_symmetry.space_group_name_H-M   'P 1'
#
loop_
_entity.id
_entity.type
_entity.pdbx_description
1 polymer ?
#
loop_
_entity_poly.entity_id
_entity_poly.type
_entity_poly.pdbx_seq_one_letter_code
_entity_poly.pdbx_strand_id
1 'polypeptide(L)'
;MARRPRLILPGQLHHILLRGNNDQPVFVDDEDRQAFRQILGEAARQQGTTLHAWLLLPNRVHLLVTPREERALAAVMQTLGRQYVRCFNTRHQRSGTLWEGRFRASLVEGARFGLVCQQYLERLPVAIGLAPTPAHYLWSSARHHLGLEHEPGLQPQPAYWALGNTPFEREAAWQTRLAEEAVAQALAEVHPHLAHRDLARVLVSGHPIATHAWLHRLELIHDRTLQFRTVGRPVKRIATGPRQTSKNS
;
A
#
# COMPACT_ATOMS: atom_id res chain seq x y z
N MET A 1 -21.72 2.88 -12.55
CA MET A 1 -21.59 2.29 -11.20
C MET A 1 -20.96 3.27 -10.25
N ALA A 2 -21.58 3.55 -9.10
CA ALA A 2 -20.99 4.43 -8.10
C ALA A 2 -19.70 3.81 -7.55
N ARG A 3 -18.61 4.58 -7.55
CA ARG A 3 -17.28 4.16 -7.09
C ARG A 3 -17.31 4.07 -5.57
N ARG A 4 -16.99 2.91 -5.00
CA ARG A 4 -17.00 2.69 -3.54
C ARG A 4 -16.06 3.69 -2.83
N PRO A 5 -16.43 4.21 -1.64
CA PRO A 5 -15.54 5.00 -0.82
C PRO A 5 -14.34 4.14 -0.41
N ARG A 6 -13.17 4.79 -0.21
CA ARG A 6 -11.99 4.09 0.32
C ARG A 6 -12.22 3.74 1.77
N LEU A 7 -11.70 2.59 2.16
CA LEU A 7 -11.67 2.17 3.55
C LEU A 7 -10.44 2.80 4.21
N ILE A 8 -10.62 3.93 4.85
CA ILE A 8 -9.60 4.58 5.68
C ILE A 8 -10.09 4.57 7.11
N LEU A 9 -9.30 4.01 8.02
CA LEU A 9 -9.57 3.98 9.44
C LEU A 9 -8.47 4.72 10.21
N PRO A 10 -8.82 5.71 11.03
CA PRO A 10 -7.87 6.42 11.89
C PRO A 10 -7.10 5.46 12.79
N GLY A 11 -5.82 5.74 13.02
CA GLY A 11 -4.95 4.94 13.88
C GLY A 11 -4.58 3.55 13.32
N GLN A 12 -5.11 3.16 12.17
CA GLN A 12 -4.77 1.89 11.53
C GLN A 12 -3.73 2.06 10.43
N LEU A 13 -2.91 1.03 10.25
CA LEU A 13 -1.89 1.00 9.20
C LEU A 13 -2.53 0.83 7.82
N HIS A 14 -2.04 1.58 6.85
CA HIS A 14 -2.49 1.52 5.45
C HIS A 14 -1.29 1.44 4.51
N HIS A 15 -1.40 0.59 3.50
CA HIS A 15 -0.55 0.64 2.33
C HIS A 15 -1.21 1.48 1.24
N ILE A 16 -0.47 2.43 0.70
CA ILE A 16 -0.92 3.35 -0.35
C ILE A 16 -0.15 3.06 -1.63
N LEU A 17 -0.85 3.06 -2.76
CA LEU A 17 -0.26 2.97 -4.08
C LEU A 17 -0.76 4.12 -4.97
N LEU A 18 0.20 4.87 -5.54
CA LEU A 18 -0.02 5.76 -6.67
C LEU A 18 0.66 5.17 -7.91
N ARG A 19 0.04 5.30 -9.07
CA ARG A 19 0.61 4.86 -10.36
C ARG A 19 0.60 6.00 -11.36
N GLY A 20 1.65 6.03 -12.19
CA GLY A 20 1.70 6.91 -13.34
C GLY A 20 0.60 6.58 -14.34
N ASN A 21 0.04 7.59 -14.99
CA ASN A 21 -0.98 7.41 -16.01
C ASN A 21 -0.39 6.62 -17.19
N ASN A 22 -1.10 5.59 -17.64
CA ASN A 22 -0.62 4.65 -18.68
C ASN A 22 0.77 4.05 -18.37
N ASP A 23 1.05 3.82 -17.09
CA ASP A 23 2.32 3.30 -16.60
C ASP A 23 3.55 4.16 -16.94
N GLN A 24 3.33 5.44 -17.29
CA GLN A 24 4.39 6.40 -17.61
C GLN A 24 5.22 6.77 -16.37
N PRO A 25 6.49 7.16 -16.56
CA PRO A 25 7.31 7.67 -15.47
C PRO A 25 6.67 8.89 -14.80
N VAL A 26 6.73 8.89 -13.47
CA VAL A 26 6.32 10.00 -12.60
C VAL A 26 7.52 10.68 -11.96
N PHE A 27 8.71 10.14 -12.19
CA PHE A 27 10.01 10.68 -11.86
C PHE A 27 10.94 10.50 -13.05
N VAL A 28 11.51 11.56 -13.55
CA VAL A 28 12.50 11.53 -14.64
C VAL A 28 13.92 11.43 -14.06
N ASP A 29 14.17 12.16 -12.97
CA ASP A 29 15.47 12.24 -12.30
C ASP A 29 15.34 12.34 -10.78
N ASP A 30 16.46 12.55 -10.12
CA ASP A 30 16.55 12.61 -8.66
C ASP A 30 15.95 13.88 -8.08
N GLU A 31 15.94 14.98 -8.83
CA GLU A 31 15.33 16.24 -8.40
C GLU A 31 13.81 16.10 -8.28
N ASP A 32 13.16 15.37 -9.20
CA ASP A 32 11.75 15.02 -9.10
C ASP A 32 11.44 14.22 -7.83
N ARG A 33 12.28 13.24 -7.52
CA ARG A 33 12.12 12.38 -6.34
C ARG A 33 12.33 13.17 -5.04
N GLN A 34 13.30 14.07 -5.01
CA GLN A 34 13.56 14.97 -3.88
C GLN A 34 12.36 15.90 -3.66
N ALA A 35 11.86 16.55 -4.72
CA ALA A 35 10.68 17.41 -4.64
C ALA A 35 9.44 16.64 -4.14
N PHE A 36 9.23 15.41 -4.62
CA PHE A 36 8.13 14.56 -4.15
C PHE A 36 8.27 14.24 -2.66
N ARG A 37 9.46 13.83 -2.18
CA ARG A 37 9.71 13.50 -0.77
C ARG A 37 9.46 14.70 0.14
N GLN A 38 9.95 15.87 -0.25
CA GLN A 38 9.73 17.10 0.51
C GLN A 38 8.23 17.41 0.65
N ILE A 39 7.48 17.43 -0.47
CA ILE A 39 6.05 17.69 -0.47
C ILE A 39 5.29 16.63 0.33
N LEU A 40 5.67 15.35 0.21
CA LEU A 40 5.08 14.25 0.98
C LEU A 40 5.29 14.44 2.48
N GLY A 41 6.51 14.70 2.92
CA GLY A 41 6.84 14.90 4.34
C GLY A 41 6.10 16.08 4.95
N GLU A 42 6.06 17.21 4.27
CA GLU A 42 5.31 18.39 4.70
C GLU A 42 3.81 18.13 4.78
N ALA A 43 3.23 17.53 3.74
CA ALA A 43 1.81 17.21 3.70
C ALA A 43 1.42 16.19 4.78
N ALA A 44 2.22 15.14 4.98
CA ALA A 44 1.99 14.13 6.01
C ALA A 44 1.99 14.75 7.42
N ARG A 45 2.98 15.60 7.71
CA ARG A 45 3.08 16.33 8.99
C ARG A 45 1.90 17.26 9.22
N GLN A 46 1.54 18.08 8.22
CA GLN A 46 0.43 19.04 8.31
C GLN A 46 -0.93 18.39 8.49
N GLN A 47 -1.13 17.22 7.88
CA GLN A 47 -2.40 16.50 7.91
C GLN A 47 -2.45 15.39 8.98
N GLY A 48 -1.46 15.30 9.88
CA GLY A 48 -1.45 14.31 10.94
C GLY A 48 -1.42 12.86 10.42
N THR A 49 -0.66 12.61 9.37
CA THR A 49 -0.42 11.26 8.84
C THR A 49 0.99 10.84 9.17
N THR A 50 1.15 9.75 9.92
CA THR A 50 2.45 9.16 10.23
C THR A 50 2.94 8.36 9.03
N LEU A 51 4.17 8.63 8.58
CA LEU A 51 4.85 7.91 7.49
C LEU A 51 5.80 6.89 8.10
N HIS A 52 5.63 5.60 7.76
CA HIS A 52 6.43 4.49 8.29
C HIS A 52 7.45 3.96 7.28
N ALA A 53 7.07 3.87 6.03
CA ALA A 53 7.95 3.46 4.94
C ALA A 53 7.48 4.08 3.62
N TRP A 54 8.41 4.24 2.69
CA TRP A 54 8.13 4.73 1.35
C TRP A 54 9.05 4.08 0.32
N LEU A 55 8.56 4.00 -0.91
CA LEU A 55 9.30 3.54 -2.09
C LEU A 55 8.85 4.36 -3.30
N LEU A 56 9.81 4.97 -3.99
CA LEU A 56 9.60 5.74 -5.21
C LEU A 56 10.21 4.97 -6.40
N LEU A 57 9.37 4.26 -7.13
CA LEU A 57 9.74 3.62 -8.40
C LEU A 57 9.50 4.57 -9.57
N PRO A 58 10.12 4.38 -10.73
CA PRO A 58 9.99 5.32 -11.84
C PRO A 58 8.54 5.68 -12.20
N ASN A 59 7.61 4.73 -12.14
CA ASN A 59 6.22 4.87 -12.56
C ASN A 59 5.18 4.67 -11.44
N ARG A 60 5.62 4.49 -10.18
CA ARG A 60 4.71 4.27 -9.05
C ARG A 60 5.33 4.62 -7.71
N VAL A 61 4.46 4.92 -6.74
CA VAL A 61 4.84 5.20 -5.36
C VAL A 61 4.10 4.25 -4.44
N HIS A 62 4.82 3.66 -3.50
CA HIS A 62 4.27 2.90 -2.39
C HIS A 62 4.56 3.62 -1.08
N LEU A 63 3.56 3.75 -0.21
CA LEU A 63 3.71 4.32 1.13
C LEU A 63 3.09 3.38 2.15
N LEU A 64 3.68 3.32 3.34
CA LEU A 64 3.12 2.67 4.51
C LEU A 64 2.85 3.76 5.55
N VAL A 65 1.59 3.98 5.90
CA VAL A 65 1.15 5.16 6.66
C VAL A 65 0.07 4.84 7.68
N THR A 66 0.00 5.66 8.74
CA THR A 66 -1.09 5.65 9.71
C THR A 66 -1.71 7.05 9.79
N PRO A 67 -2.94 7.26 9.28
CA PRO A 67 -3.63 8.55 9.40
C PRO A 67 -4.20 8.73 10.81
N ARG A 68 -4.11 9.94 11.35
CA ARG A 68 -4.72 10.29 12.63
C ARG A 68 -6.24 10.43 12.53
N GLU A 69 -6.73 10.89 11.36
CA GLU A 69 -8.13 11.12 11.08
C GLU A 69 -8.53 10.51 9.73
N GLU A 70 -9.82 10.23 9.52
CA GLU A 70 -10.32 9.60 8.28
C GLU A 70 -10.00 10.44 7.04
N ARG A 71 -10.03 11.76 7.14
CA ARG A 71 -9.77 12.69 6.02
C ARG A 71 -8.30 13.00 5.81
N ALA A 72 -7.43 12.71 6.77
CA ALA A 72 -6.01 13.07 6.75
C ALA A 72 -5.31 12.54 5.50
N LEU A 73 -5.48 11.26 5.20
CA LEU A 73 -4.85 10.65 4.04
C LEU A 73 -5.35 11.23 2.70
N ALA A 74 -6.64 11.51 2.59
CA ALA A 74 -7.20 12.15 1.39
C ALA A 74 -6.61 13.56 1.19
N ALA A 75 -6.41 14.33 2.28
CA ALA A 75 -5.81 15.66 2.23
C ALA A 75 -4.32 15.60 1.84
N VAL A 76 -3.54 14.65 2.36
CA VAL A 76 -2.14 14.40 1.93
C VAL A 76 -2.10 14.13 0.43
N MET A 77 -2.92 13.20 -0.06
CA MET A 77 -2.94 12.83 -1.48
C MET A 77 -3.42 13.97 -2.39
N GLN A 78 -4.32 14.82 -1.90
CA GLN A 78 -4.76 16.02 -2.63
C GLN A 78 -3.64 17.04 -2.72
N THR A 79 -2.88 17.25 -1.66
CA THR A 79 -1.72 18.15 -1.64
C THR A 79 -0.65 17.67 -2.61
N LEU A 80 -0.27 16.38 -2.55
CA LEU A 80 0.64 15.75 -3.51
C LEU A 80 0.13 15.91 -4.95
N GLY A 81 -1.13 15.62 -5.21
CA GLY A 81 -1.73 15.74 -6.53
C GLY A 81 -1.69 17.15 -7.09
N ARG A 82 -1.81 18.18 -6.26
CA ARG A 82 -1.75 19.58 -6.71
C ARG A 82 -0.33 20.11 -6.82
N GLN A 83 0.47 19.95 -5.77
CA GLN A 83 1.80 20.57 -5.69
C GLN A 83 2.81 19.85 -6.55
N TYR A 84 2.91 18.52 -6.42
CA TYR A 84 3.88 17.75 -7.17
C TYR A 84 3.55 17.71 -8.66
N VAL A 85 2.29 17.50 -9.06
CA VAL A 85 1.92 17.49 -10.49
C VAL A 85 2.19 18.84 -11.14
N ARG A 86 1.95 19.94 -10.42
CA ARG A 86 2.30 21.29 -10.93
C ARG A 86 3.82 21.44 -11.10
N CYS A 87 4.59 21.07 -10.08
CA CYS A 87 6.06 21.11 -10.11
C CYS A 87 6.61 20.29 -11.29
N PHE A 88 6.22 19.03 -11.40
CA PHE A 88 6.64 18.11 -12.45
C PHE A 88 6.25 18.62 -13.85
N ASN A 89 4.99 19.05 -14.05
CA ASN A 89 4.54 19.52 -15.35
C ASN A 89 5.25 20.82 -15.77
N THR A 90 5.49 21.75 -14.84
CA THR A 90 6.25 22.99 -15.13
C THR A 90 7.69 22.67 -15.50
N ARG A 91 8.36 21.80 -14.74
CA ARG A 91 9.76 21.44 -14.96
C ARG A 91 9.97 20.71 -16.29
N HIS A 92 9.07 19.79 -16.64
CA HIS A 92 9.17 18.98 -17.87
C HIS A 92 8.32 19.53 -19.04
N GLN A 93 7.86 20.76 -18.97
CA GLN A 93 7.09 21.45 -20.05
C GLN A 93 5.91 20.61 -20.56
N ARG A 94 5.19 19.93 -19.65
CA ARG A 94 4.06 19.10 -20.00
C ARG A 94 2.76 19.58 -19.33
N SER A 95 1.64 19.06 -19.79
CA SER A 95 0.31 19.34 -19.24
C SER A 95 -0.47 18.05 -19.01
N GLY A 96 -1.59 18.16 -18.30
CA GLY A 96 -2.49 17.05 -18.06
C GLY A 96 -2.17 16.26 -16.79
N THR A 97 -2.85 15.11 -16.64
CA THR A 97 -2.72 14.26 -15.46
C THR A 97 -1.41 13.48 -15.45
N LEU A 98 -0.80 13.39 -14.27
CA LEU A 98 0.38 12.55 -14.03
C LEU A 98 0.00 11.16 -13.50
N TRP A 99 -1.08 11.09 -12.71
CA TRP A 99 -1.49 9.89 -12.00
C TRP A 99 -2.64 9.15 -12.69
N GLU A 100 -2.60 7.81 -12.64
CA GLU A 100 -3.67 6.93 -13.08
C GLU A 100 -4.87 7.00 -12.12
N GLY A 101 -5.65 8.07 -12.24
CA GLY A 101 -6.83 8.28 -11.40
C GLY A 101 -6.48 8.50 -9.91
N ARG A 102 -7.31 7.94 -9.01
CA ARG A 102 -7.15 8.11 -7.57
C ARG A 102 -6.17 7.09 -7.00
N PHE A 103 -5.41 7.45 -5.93
CA PHE A 103 -4.59 6.50 -5.18
C PHE A 103 -5.40 5.29 -4.68
N ARG A 104 -4.76 4.15 -4.50
CA ARG A 104 -5.33 2.96 -3.88
C ARG A 104 -4.86 2.88 -2.44
N ALA A 105 -5.71 2.39 -1.56
CA ALA A 105 -5.42 2.24 -0.14
C ALA A 105 -5.89 0.85 0.30
N SER A 106 -4.98 0.09 0.89
CA SER A 106 -5.25 -1.20 1.53
C SER A 106 -5.07 -1.05 3.03
N LEU A 107 -6.10 -1.39 3.80
CA LEU A 107 -6.03 -1.46 5.25
C LEU A 107 -5.14 -2.67 5.63
N VAL A 108 -4.23 -2.47 6.59
CA VAL A 108 -3.26 -3.50 7.03
C VAL A 108 -3.45 -3.81 8.50
N GLU A 109 -3.57 -5.08 8.87
CA GLU A 109 -3.45 -5.53 10.27
C GLU A 109 -1.98 -5.40 10.70
N GLY A 110 -1.65 -4.25 11.31
CA GLY A 110 -0.26 -3.82 11.53
C GLY A 110 0.56 -4.79 12.35
N ALA A 111 -0.01 -5.35 13.44
CA ALA A 111 0.68 -6.29 14.31
C ALA A 111 1.13 -7.57 13.59
N ARG A 112 0.34 -8.05 12.62
CA ARG A 112 0.62 -9.31 11.91
C ARG A 112 1.33 -9.10 10.57
N PHE A 113 0.88 -8.13 9.79
CA PHE A 113 1.33 -7.94 8.41
C PHE A 113 2.11 -6.64 8.17
N GLY A 114 2.26 -5.79 9.20
CA GLY A 114 2.96 -4.51 9.06
C GLY A 114 4.40 -4.69 8.58
N LEU A 115 5.18 -5.58 9.23
CA LEU A 115 6.55 -5.87 8.81
C LEU A 115 6.63 -6.55 7.45
N VAL A 116 5.65 -7.39 7.12
CA VAL A 116 5.58 -8.05 5.80
C VAL A 116 5.37 -7.03 4.68
N CYS A 117 4.46 -6.07 4.90
CA CYS A 117 4.23 -4.98 3.94
C CYS A 117 5.46 -4.08 3.79
N GLN A 118 6.13 -3.74 4.89
CA GLN A 118 7.36 -2.95 4.87
C GLN A 118 8.49 -3.69 4.14
N GLN A 119 8.71 -4.96 4.45
CA GLN A 119 9.69 -5.82 3.79
C GLN A 119 9.42 -5.89 2.28
N TYR A 120 8.15 -6.05 1.88
CA TYR A 120 7.77 -6.04 0.48
C TYR A 120 8.17 -4.74 -0.22
N LEU A 121 7.83 -3.58 0.36
CA LEU A 121 8.18 -2.29 -0.21
C LEU A 121 9.70 -2.19 -0.43
N GLU A 122 10.47 -2.49 0.60
CA GLU A 122 11.91 -2.28 0.60
C GLU A 122 12.70 -3.31 -0.22
N ARG A 123 12.13 -4.50 -0.45
CA ARG A 123 12.70 -5.53 -1.35
C ARG A 123 12.26 -5.39 -2.80
N LEU A 124 11.17 -4.68 -3.08
CA LEU A 124 10.60 -4.59 -4.42
C LEU A 124 11.61 -4.12 -5.48
N PRO A 125 12.50 -3.12 -5.23
CA PRO A 125 13.52 -2.73 -6.20
C PRO A 125 14.45 -3.86 -6.60
N VAL A 126 14.83 -4.72 -5.67
CA VAL A 126 15.65 -5.91 -5.94
C VAL A 126 14.87 -6.94 -6.75
N ALA A 127 13.63 -7.22 -6.36
CA ALA A 127 12.78 -8.19 -7.04
C ALA A 127 12.48 -7.84 -8.52
N ILE A 128 12.55 -6.54 -8.87
CA ILE A 128 12.34 -6.06 -10.25
C ILE A 128 13.66 -5.64 -10.95
N GLY A 129 14.81 -5.96 -10.35
CA GLY A 129 16.13 -5.78 -10.98
C GLY A 129 16.65 -4.35 -10.99
N LEU A 130 16.13 -3.42 -10.18
CA LEU A 130 16.58 -2.02 -10.12
C LEU A 130 17.80 -1.81 -9.20
N ALA A 131 18.06 -2.75 -8.29
CA ALA A 131 19.22 -2.69 -7.39
C ALA A 131 19.64 -4.09 -6.95
N PRO A 132 20.92 -4.32 -6.62
CA PRO A 132 21.40 -5.61 -6.16
C PRO A 132 20.94 -5.96 -4.74
N THR A 133 20.77 -4.96 -3.88
CA THR A 133 20.24 -5.12 -2.52
C THR A 133 19.33 -3.94 -2.16
N PRO A 134 18.46 -4.07 -1.12
CA PRO A 134 17.63 -2.95 -0.66
C PRO A 134 18.42 -1.70 -0.28
N ALA A 135 19.62 -1.85 0.28
CA ALA A 135 20.51 -0.75 0.65
C ALA A 135 21.03 0.07 -0.54
N HIS A 136 21.12 -0.53 -1.72
CA HIS A 136 21.59 0.14 -2.93
C HIS A 136 20.51 0.94 -3.66
N TYR A 137 19.25 0.76 -3.31
CA TYR A 137 18.16 1.57 -3.89
C TYR A 137 17.93 2.81 -3.04
N LEU A 138 18.43 3.96 -3.49
CA LEU A 138 18.40 5.21 -2.74
C LEU A 138 16.99 5.78 -2.54
N TRP A 139 16.03 5.39 -3.40
CA TRP A 139 14.67 5.92 -3.42
C TRP A 139 13.68 5.02 -2.68
N SER A 140 14.12 4.52 -1.53
CA SER A 140 13.29 3.79 -0.56
C SER A 140 13.71 4.09 0.88
N SER A 141 12.82 3.80 1.83
CA SER A 141 13.09 3.91 3.27
C SER A 141 14.02 2.82 3.82
N ALA A 142 14.49 1.87 2.99
CA ALA A 142 15.32 0.75 3.44
C ALA A 142 16.59 1.21 4.17
N ARG A 143 17.27 2.23 3.66
CA ARG A 143 18.51 2.77 4.25
C ARG A 143 18.28 3.32 5.67
N HIS A 144 17.14 3.96 5.92
CA HIS A 144 16.74 4.42 7.26
C HIS A 144 16.56 3.24 8.23
N HIS A 145 15.83 2.21 7.81
CA HIS A 145 15.56 1.05 8.67
C HIS A 145 16.78 0.13 8.86
N LEU A 146 17.79 0.24 7.99
CA LEU A 146 19.09 -0.43 8.11
C LEU A 146 20.11 0.39 8.90
N GLY A 147 19.77 1.57 9.43
CA GLY A 147 20.70 2.44 10.15
C GLY A 147 21.76 3.12 9.28
N LEU A 148 21.64 3.07 7.95
CA LEU A 148 22.61 3.65 7.01
C LEU A 148 22.37 5.13 6.72
N GLU A 149 21.16 5.61 7.01
CA GLU A 149 20.75 6.99 6.78
C GLU A 149 19.65 7.37 7.78
N HIS A 150 19.60 8.63 8.20
CA HIS A 150 18.52 9.13 9.03
C HIS A 150 17.52 9.94 8.19
N GLU A 151 16.25 9.50 8.17
CA GLU A 151 15.14 10.19 7.51
C GLU A 151 14.25 10.87 8.57
N PRO A 152 14.31 12.20 8.76
CA PRO A 152 13.63 12.87 9.87
C PRO A 152 12.11 12.78 9.87
N GLY A 153 11.49 12.46 8.75
CA GLY A 153 10.03 12.36 8.59
C GLY A 153 9.46 10.98 8.85
N LEU A 154 10.31 9.95 9.00
CA LEU A 154 9.87 8.58 9.22
C LEU A 154 9.70 8.27 10.71
N GLN A 155 8.65 7.54 11.03
CA GLN A 155 8.41 7.00 12.36
C GLN A 155 8.23 5.48 12.24
N PRO A 156 9.09 4.67 12.89
CA PRO A 156 8.95 3.22 12.84
C PRO A 156 7.57 2.78 13.34
N GLN A 157 6.98 1.79 12.66
CA GLN A 157 5.72 1.19 13.09
C GLN A 157 5.91 0.38 14.39
N PRO A 158 4.83 0.17 15.18
CA PRO A 158 4.94 -0.57 16.45
C PRO A 158 5.58 -1.96 16.32
N ALA A 159 5.30 -2.67 15.22
CA ALA A 159 5.88 -3.99 14.97
C ALA A 159 7.41 -3.93 14.69
N TYR A 160 7.92 -2.82 14.15
CA TYR A 160 9.37 -2.61 13.98
C TYR A 160 10.05 -2.35 15.33
N TRP A 161 9.42 -1.61 16.24
CA TRP A 161 9.92 -1.39 17.60
C TRP A 161 10.05 -2.71 18.37
N ALA A 162 9.20 -3.68 18.12
CA ALA A 162 9.23 -5.00 18.75
C ALA A 162 10.39 -5.90 18.27
N LEU A 163 11.16 -5.50 17.26
CA LEU A 163 12.30 -6.27 16.75
C LEU A 163 13.52 -6.25 17.67
N GLY A 164 13.62 -5.28 18.59
CA GLY A 164 14.74 -5.19 19.54
C GLY A 164 14.62 -3.98 20.46
N ASN A 165 15.36 -4.01 21.57
CA ASN A 165 15.34 -2.97 22.58
C ASN A 165 16.20 -1.75 22.21
N THR A 166 17.23 -1.99 21.39
CA THR A 166 18.15 -0.94 20.92
C THR A 166 17.98 -0.69 19.42
N PRO A 167 18.39 0.48 18.89
CA PRO A 167 18.43 0.72 17.45
C PRO A 167 19.21 -0.37 16.69
N PHE A 168 20.41 -0.73 17.19
CA PHE A 168 21.26 -1.74 16.56
C PHE A 168 20.62 -3.13 16.48
N GLU A 169 19.91 -3.55 17.54
CA GLU A 169 19.16 -4.81 17.52
C GLU A 169 18.05 -4.80 16.48
N ARG A 170 17.32 -3.70 16.37
CA ARG A 170 16.23 -3.55 15.37
C ARG A 170 16.77 -3.54 13.95
N GLU A 171 17.85 -2.81 13.71
CA GLU A 171 18.53 -2.71 12.41
C GLU A 171 19.07 -4.09 11.96
N ALA A 172 19.76 -4.81 12.88
CA ALA A 172 20.26 -6.16 12.61
C ALA A 172 19.13 -7.18 12.34
N ALA A 173 18.08 -7.15 13.15
CA ALA A 173 16.90 -8.00 12.95
C ALA A 173 16.20 -7.66 11.62
N TRP A 174 16.13 -6.38 11.26
CA TRP A 174 15.56 -5.94 10.00
C TRP A 174 16.40 -6.36 8.80
N GLN A 175 17.73 -6.25 8.90
CA GLN A 175 18.66 -6.73 7.87
C GLN A 175 18.48 -8.22 7.60
N THR A 176 18.41 -9.04 8.66
CA THR A 176 18.13 -10.49 8.56
C THR A 176 16.81 -10.73 7.84
N ARG A 177 15.76 -10.03 8.25
CA ARG A 177 14.43 -10.15 7.65
C ARG A 177 14.39 -9.75 6.17
N LEU A 178 15.12 -8.70 5.79
CA LEU A 178 15.25 -8.29 4.38
C LEU A 178 15.97 -9.34 3.53
N ALA A 179 16.79 -10.20 4.12
CA ALA A 179 17.43 -11.32 3.41
C ALA A 179 16.48 -12.50 3.18
N GLU A 180 15.44 -12.65 4.00
CA GLU A 180 14.49 -13.77 3.92
C GLU A 180 13.46 -13.60 2.80
N GLU A 181 13.04 -14.69 2.15
CA GLU A 181 11.96 -14.70 1.16
C GLU A 181 10.55 -14.83 1.77
N ALA A 182 10.41 -14.63 3.07
CA ALA A 182 9.21 -14.90 3.87
C ALA A 182 7.95 -14.12 3.49
N VAL A 183 8.07 -13.06 2.66
CA VAL A 183 6.93 -12.21 2.26
C VAL A 183 5.83 -13.01 1.57
N ALA A 184 6.19 -13.96 0.73
CA ALA A 184 5.23 -14.78 -0.01
C ALA A 184 4.42 -15.73 0.91
N GLN A 185 5.06 -16.28 1.92
CA GLN A 185 4.43 -17.21 2.87
C GLN A 185 3.41 -16.52 3.77
N ALA A 186 3.76 -15.38 4.36
CA ALA A 186 2.88 -14.64 5.26
C ALA A 186 1.57 -14.19 4.58
N LEU A 187 1.59 -13.97 3.27
CA LEU A 187 0.43 -13.53 2.51
C LEU A 187 -0.45 -14.66 2.00
N ALA A 188 0.12 -15.85 1.78
CA ALA A 188 -0.65 -17.05 1.48
C ALA A 188 -1.63 -17.39 2.61
N GLU A 189 -1.31 -17.03 3.85
CA GLU A 189 -2.19 -17.22 5.01
C GLU A 189 -3.46 -16.36 4.96
N VAL A 190 -3.36 -15.15 4.39
CA VAL A 190 -4.49 -14.19 4.33
C VAL A 190 -5.35 -14.39 3.09
N HIS A 191 -4.71 -14.82 2.02
CA HIS A 191 -5.35 -15.00 0.72
C HIS A 191 -4.92 -16.34 0.10
N PRO A 192 -5.42 -17.47 0.61
CA PRO A 192 -5.02 -18.82 0.15
C PRO A 192 -5.30 -19.08 -1.34
N HIS A 193 -6.14 -18.25 -1.96
CA HIS A 193 -6.43 -18.31 -3.40
C HIS A 193 -5.47 -17.48 -4.26
N LEU A 194 -4.55 -16.73 -3.63
CA LEU A 194 -3.58 -15.87 -4.30
C LEU A 194 -2.20 -16.53 -4.20
N ALA A 195 -1.85 -17.34 -5.21
CA ALA A 195 -0.52 -17.93 -5.33
C ALA A 195 0.58 -16.86 -5.39
N HIS A 196 1.79 -17.20 -5.03
CA HIS A 196 3.05 -16.45 -4.88
C HIS A 196 3.30 -15.17 -5.73
N ARG A 197 2.48 -14.87 -6.71
CA ARG A 197 2.60 -13.67 -7.59
C ARG A 197 1.69 -12.51 -7.21
N ASP A 198 0.89 -12.64 -6.15
CA ASP A 198 -0.31 -11.83 -6.02
C ASP A 198 -0.31 -10.77 -4.89
N LEU A 199 0.79 -10.61 -4.10
CA LEU A 199 0.85 -9.45 -3.19
C LEU A 199 0.72 -8.14 -3.96
N ALA A 200 1.39 -8.03 -5.09
CA ALA A 200 1.25 -6.90 -5.98
C ALA A 200 -0.22 -6.68 -6.39
N ARG A 201 -0.98 -7.75 -6.66
CA ARG A 201 -2.41 -7.66 -7.00
C ARG A 201 -3.27 -7.25 -5.81
N VAL A 202 -3.02 -7.78 -4.60
CA VAL A 202 -3.74 -7.37 -3.38
C VAL A 202 -3.51 -5.90 -3.12
N LEU A 203 -2.26 -5.45 -3.11
CA LEU A 203 -1.89 -4.05 -2.92
C LEU A 203 -2.45 -3.14 -4.02
N VAL A 204 -2.49 -3.63 -5.27
CA VAL A 204 -3.08 -2.92 -6.40
C VAL A 204 -4.60 -2.90 -6.35
N SER A 205 -5.25 -3.91 -5.76
CA SER A 205 -6.72 -3.97 -5.68
C SER A 205 -7.32 -3.07 -4.60
N GLY A 206 -6.54 -2.69 -3.58
CA GLY A 206 -7.01 -1.96 -2.40
C GLY A 206 -7.78 -2.85 -1.42
N HIS A 207 -7.66 -4.18 -1.50
CA HIS A 207 -8.23 -5.09 -0.52
C HIS A 207 -7.47 -5.03 0.81
N PRO A 208 -8.14 -5.23 1.96
CA PRO A 208 -7.47 -5.32 3.24
C PRO A 208 -6.44 -6.46 3.27
N ILE A 209 -5.32 -6.23 3.96
CA ILE A 209 -4.30 -7.22 4.28
C ILE A 209 -4.45 -7.52 5.77
N ALA A 210 -5.39 -8.39 6.09
CA ALA A 210 -5.82 -8.63 7.45
C ALA A 210 -6.55 -9.96 7.57
N THR A 211 -6.57 -10.51 8.78
CA THR A 211 -7.36 -11.69 9.12
C THR A 211 -8.85 -11.37 9.18
N HIS A 212 -9.71 -12.34 8.87
CA HIS A 212 -11.16 -12.18 9.00
C HIS A 212 -11.57 -11.81 10.42
N ALA A 213 -10.95 -12.40 11.44
CA ALA A 213 -11.23 -12.13 12.84
C ALA A 213 -10.90 -10.67 13.21
N TRP A 214 -9.81 -10.11 12.70
CA TRP A 214 -9.44 -8.73 12.93
C TRP A 214 -10.39 -7.76 12.21
N LEU A 215 -10.73 -8.02 10.96
CA LEU A 215 -11.71 -7.23 10.21
C LEU A 215 -13.06 -7.22 10.90
N HIS A 216 -13.57 -8.37 11.35
CA HIS A 216 -14.84 -8.46 12.07
C HIS A 216 -14.83 -7.65 13.36
N ARG A 217 -13.73 -7.66 14.13
CA ARG A 217 -13.60 -6.80 15.32
C ARG A 217 -13.69 -5.31 14.97
N LEU A 218 -13.03 -4.88 13.89
CA LEU A 218 -13.10 -3.49 13.45
C LEU A 218 -14.49 -3.12 12.92
N GLU A 219 -15.19 -4.03 12.26
CA GLU A 219 -16.59 -3.83 11.82
C GLU A 219 -17.50 -3.51 13.00
N LEU A 220 -17.34 -4.25 14.12
CA LEU A 220 -18.10 -4.01 15.35
C LEU A 220 -17.75 -2.67 16.00
N ILE A 221 -16.47 -2.28 16.01
CA ILE A 221 -16.02 -1.03 16.62
C ILE A 221 -16.49 0.21 15.83
N HIS A 222 -16.47 0.12 14.50
CA HIS A 222 -16.73 1.25 13.62
C HIS A 222 -18.16 1.26 13.04
N ASP A 223 -18.99 0.29 13.37
CA ASP A 223 -20.34 0.08 12.81
C ASP A 223 -20.36 0.20 11.27
N ARG A 224 -19.37 -0.44 10.62
CA ARG A 224 -19.12 -0.31 9.18
C ARG A 224 -18.63 -1.62 8.58
N THR A 225 -19.23 -2.06 7.48
CA THR A 225 -18.78 -3.25 6.75
C THR A 225 -17.42 -2.99 6.08
N LEU A 226 -16.41 -3.75 6.49
CA LEU A 226 -15.03 -3.66 6.00
C LEU A 226 -14.68 -4.77 5.00
N GLN A 227 -15.51 -5.82 4.93
CA GLN A 227 -15.28 -6.94 4.04
C GLN A 227 -15.65 -6.57 2.59
N PHE A 228 -14.71 -6.79 1.69
CA PHE A 228 -14.99 -6.66 0.26
C PHE A 228 -15.69 -7.93 -0.22
N ARG A 229 -17.00 -7.85 -0.47
CA ARG A 229 -17.67 -8.90 -1.23
C ARG A 229 -17.04 -8.94 -2.62
N THR A 230 -16.45 -10.07 -2.99
CA THR A 230 -16.13 -10.37 -4.38
C THR A 230 -17.44 -10.31 -5.16
N VAL A 231 -17.55 -9.32 -6.06
CA VAL A 231 -18.68 -9.24 -6.97
C VAL A 231 -18.45 -10.33 -8.02
N GLY A 232 -18.82 -11.56 -7.70
CA GLY A 232 -19.01 -12.61 -8.68
C GLY A 232 -20.21 -12.26 -9.54
N ARG A 233 -20.12 -12.56 -10.83
CA ARG A 233 -21.30 -12.50 -11.74
C ARG A 233 -22.42 -13.32 -11.08
N PRO A 234 -23.63 -12.79 -10.91
CA PRO A 234 -24.74 -13.57 -10.34
C PRO A 234 -24.86 -14.87 -11.13
N VAL A 235 -24.81 -16.01 -10.45
CA VAL A 235 -25.09 -17.29 -11.08
C VAL A 235 -26.53 -17.21 -11.60
N LYS A 236 -26.70 -17.28 -12.92
CA LYS A 236 -28.05 -17.40 -13.50
C LYS A 236 -28.69 -18.63 -12.89
N ARG A 237 -29.69 -18.45 -12.02
CA ARG A 237 -30.54 -19.54 -11.60
C ARG A 237 -31.23 -20.06 -12.88
N ILE A 238 -30.82 -21.24 -13.30
CA ILE A 238 -31.54 -21.99 -14.30
C ILE A 238 -32.88 -22.34 -13.64
N ALA A 239 -33.95 -21.69 -14.06
CA ALA A 239 -35.31 -22.06 -13.66
C ALA A 239 -35.56 -23.45 -14.21
N THR A 240 -35.55 -24.45 -13.36
CA THR A 240 -36.10 -25.77 -13.65
C THR A 240 -37.63 -25.61 -13.73
N GLY A 241 -38.14 -25.41 -14.95
CA GLY A 241 -39.55 -25.45 -15.22
C GLY A 241 -40.11 -26.87 -14.95
N PRO A 242 -41.39 -27.00 -14.49
CA PRO A 242 -41.99 -28.29 -14.22
C PRO A 242 -42.14 -29.06 -15.53
N ARG A 243 -41.69 -30.33 -15.55
CA ARG A 243 -41.96 -31.29 -16.61
C ARG A 243 -43.48 -31.52 -16.68
N GLN A 244 -44.08 -31.09 -17.74
CA GLN A 244 -45.44 -31.53 -18.09
C GLN A 244 -45.39 -33.02 -18.45
N THR A 245 -46.04 -33.84 -17.63
CA THR A 245 -46.34 -35.22 -17.92
C THR A 245 -47.57 -35.21 -18.85
N SER A 246 -47.40 -35.47 -20.12
CA SER A 246 -48.50 -35.79 -21.05
C SER A 246 -48.99 -37.19 -20.72
N LYS A 247 -50.22 -37.30 -20.22
CA LYS A 247 -51.01 -38.53 -20.24
C LYS A 247 -51.65 -38.62 -21.62
N ASN A 248 -51.29 -39.63 -22.40
CA ASN A 248 -52.12 -40.12 -23.49
C ASN A 248 -53.04 -41.23 -22.96
N SER A 249 -54.31 -41.06 -23.22
CA SER A 249 -55.32 -42.13 -23.35
C SER A 249 -55.78 -42.18 -24.76
#